data_09e6cc509d5a433e55dd69990870b026
#
_entry.id   09e6cc509d5a433e55dd69990870b026
#
_cell.length_a   1.000
_cell.length_b   1.000
_cell.length_c   1.000
_cell.angle_alpha   90.00
_cell.angle_beta   90.00
_cell.angle_gamma   90.00
#
_symmetry.space_group_name_H-M   'P 1'
#
loop_
_entity.id
_entity.type
_entity.pdbx_description
1 polymer ?
#
loop_
_entity_poly.entity_id
_entity_poly.type
_entity_poly.pdbx_seq_one_letter_code
_entity_poly.pdbx_strand_id
1 'polypeptide(L)'
;ASRIPTVEAQFFGELATLLAWADEVARLEVMANADTPHDAARARAYGAMGIGLCRTERMFNDSRRLPIVQDMILADTPDERRAALEKLLPIQRADFKGIFQAMAGLPVTVRLLDPPMHEFLPTASQLEFEIGQLRNLQRAARSVAELPETLKLLDPELPRDYVESLGKLQASLALYRESRSADAALERREALLRKVHVLSEVNPMLGHRGVRLGLSFPEIYEMQIRAILEAAAECTKEGIVVHPEI
;
A
#
# COMPACT_ATOMS: atom_id res chain seq x y z
N ALA A 1 20.97 -9.06 -6.70
CA ALA A 1 21.50 -7.80 -6.21
C ALA A 1 22.40 -8.10 -5.00
N SER A 2 23.73 -7.83 -5.13
CA SER A 2 24.67 -7.98 -4.03
C SER A 2 24.36 -6.90 -2.99
N ARG A 3 24.01 -7.31 -1.76
CA ARG A 3 23.94 -6.40 -0.63
C ARG A 3 25.36 -5.94 -0.31
N ILE A 4 25.61 -4.65 -0.42
CA ILE A 4 26.82 -4.04 0.15
C ILE A 4 26.69 -4.17 1.66
N PRO A 5 27.64 -4.83 2.36
CA PRO A 5 27.59 -4.88 3.82
C PRO A 5 27.74 -3.47 4.37
N THR A 6 26.68 -2.96 4.99
CA THR A 6 26.75 -1.72 5.75
C THR A 6 27.38 -2.03 7.10
N VAL A 7 28.56 -1.49 7.35
CA VAL A 7 29.16 -1.45 8.69
C VAL A 7 28.34 -0.46 9.50
N GLU A 8 27.85 -0.85 10.69
CA GLU A 8 27.30 0.12 11.63
C GLU A 8 28.38 1.17 11.92
N ALA A 9 28.03 2.43 11.66
CA ALA A 9 28.92 3.53 11.97
C ALA A 9 29.08 3.57 13.49
N GLN A 10 30.19 3.07 13.99
CA GLN A 10 30.57 3.32 15.37
C GLN A 10 30.99 4.78 15.43
N PHE A 11 30.23 5.57 16.18
CA PHE A 11 30.67 6.94 16.55
C PHE A 11 31.87 6.81 17.45
N PHE A 12 33.05 6.94 16.88
CA PHE A 12 34.28 6.92 17.64
C PHE A 12 34.34 8.15 18.58
N GLY A 13 34.95 7.98 19.75
CA GLY A 13 34.89 8.91 20.88
C GLY A 13 35.11 10.38 20.55
N GLU A 14 35.96 10.71 19.59
CA GLU A 14 36.22 12.09 19.17
C GLU A 14 35.00 12.76 18.51
N LEU A 15 34.30 12.04 17.61
CA LEU A 15 33.09 12.55 16.97
C LEU A 15 31.95 12.68 17.99
N ALA A 16 31.79 11.70 18.88
CA ALA A 16 30.80 11.78 19.95
C ALA A 16 31.04 12.99 20.88
N THR A 17 32.31 13.26 21.21
CA THR A 17 32.69 14.42 22.00
C THR A 17 32.37 15.74 21.28
N LEU A 18 32.69 15.82 19.97
CA LEU A 18 32.38 17.00 19.16
C LEU A 18 30.86 17.24 19.06
N LEU A 19 30.09 16.19 18.87
CA LEU A 19 28.63 16.28 18.82
C LEU A 19 28.04 16.70 20.18
N ALA A 20 28.55 16.15 21.29
CA ALA A 20 28.15 16.58 22.63
C ALA A 20 28.39 18.09 22.87
N TRP A 21 29.54 18.63 22.45
CA TRP A 21 29.80 20.06 22.52
C TRP A 21 28.88 20.88 21.63
N ALA A 22 28.52 20.35 20.46
CA ALA A 22 27.53 20.99 19.57
C ALA A 22 26.15 21.04 20.24
N ASP A 23 25.74 19.96 20.88
CA ASP A 23 24.44 19.86 21.58
C ASP A 23 24.38 20.83 22.79
N GLU A 24 25.48 21.03 23.51
CA GLU A 24 25.53 22.00 24.63
C GLU A 24 25.28 23.47 24.22
N VAL A 25 25.61 23.83 22.97
CA VAL A 25 25.42 25.19 22.45
C VAL A 25 24.29 25.31 21.47
N ALA A 26 23.69 24.20 21.08
CA ALA A 26 22.57 24.14 20.14
C ALA A 26 21.33 24.85 20.71
N ARG A 27 20.66 25.63 19.88
CA ARG A 27 19.36 26.26 20.20
C ARG A 27 18.16 25.54 19.60
N LEU A 28 18.45 24.68 18.64
CA LEU A 28 17.44 23.87 17.93
C LEU A 28 17.75 22.41 18.16
N GLU A 29 16.71 21.65 18.34
CA GLU A 29 16.79 20.19 18.44
C GLU A 29 16.86 19.55 17.06
N VAL A 30 17.65 18.48 16.94
CA VAL A 30 17.74 17.70 15.70
C VAL A 30 16.77 16.53 15.78
N MET A 31 15.75 16.58 14.93
CA MET A 31 14.75 15.54 14.83
C MET A 31 14.95 14.68 13.58
N ALA A 32 14.60 13.40 13.67
CA ALA A 32 14.70 12.46 12.56
C ALA A 32 13.37 12.25 11.84
N ASN A 33 13.43 11.73 10.61
CA ASN A 33 12.28 11.14 9.94
C ASN A 33 12.26 9.64 10.22
N ALA A 34 11.17 9.12 10.78
CA ALA A 34 10.97 7.69 10.99
C ALA A 34 9.49 7.31 10.85
N ASP A 35 9.23 6.23 10.12
CA ASP A 35 7.88 5.78 9.79
C ASP A 35 7.56 4.41 10.42
N THR A 36 8.54 3.78 11.09
CA THR A 36 8.40 2.49 11.77
C THR A 36 9.00 2.53 13.18
N PRO A 37 8.56 1.65 14.10
CA PRO A 37 9.17 1.55 15.44
C PRO A 37 10.68 1.24 15.40
N HIS A 38 11.10 0.41 14.44
CA HIS A 38 12.52 0.08 14.23
C HIS A 38 13.35 1.31 13.84
N ASP A 39 12.86 2.09 12.87
CA ASP A 39 13.56 3.29 12.42
C ASP A 39 13.58 4.37 13.52
N ALA A 40 12.49 4.48 14.29
CA ALA A 40 12.42 5.39 15.44
C ALA A 40 13.45 5.03 16.53
N ALA A 41 13.54 3.75 16.89
CA ALA A 41 14.54 3.27 17.84
C ALA A 41 15.98 3.52 17.34
N ARG A 42 16.22 3.31 16.04
CA ARG A 42 17.50 3.59 15.41
C ARG A 42 17.83 5.07 15.41
N ALA A 43 16.86 5.94 15.06
CA ALA A 43 17.03 7.39 15.09
C ALA A 43 17.42 7.87 16.50
N ARG A 44 16.72 7.37 17.54
CA ARG A 44 17.04 7.65 18.93
C ARG A 44 18.47 7.21 19.31
N ALA A 45 18.88 6.01 18.89
CA ALA A 45 20.23 5.50 19.14
C ALA A 45 21.32 6.36 18.50
N TYR A 46 21.01 7.07 17.42
CA TYR A 46 21.90 8.04 16.77
C TYR A 46 21.78 9.47 17.31
N GLY A 47 21.05 9.68 18.42
CA GLY A 47 20.98 10.97 19.10
C GLY A 47 19.85 11.90 18.64
N ALA A 48 18.88 11.41 17.88
CA ALA A 48 17.72 12.22 17.52
C ALA A 48 16.90 12.60 18.75
N MET A 49 16.56 13.88 18.87
CA MET A 49 15.78 14.45 19.97
C MET A 49 14.26 14.31 19.80
N GLY A 50 13.82 13.65 18.75
CA GLY A 50 12.43 13.38 18.44
C GLY A 50 12.26 12.89 17.01
N ILE A 51 11.01 12.61 16.64
CA ILE A 51 10.60 12.35 15.26
C ILE A 51 9.89 13.61 14.74
N GLY A 52 10.56 14.32 13.84
CA GLY A 52 10.03 15.54 13.22
C GLY A 52 9.08 15.27 12.07
N LEU A 53 9.10 14.05 11.53
CA LEU A 53 8.15 13.60 10.51
C LEU A 53 7.96 12.08 10.54
N CYS A 54 6.76 11.65 10.91
CA CYS A 54 6.26 10.29 10.70
C CYS A 54 5.20 10.31 9.61
N ARG A 55 5.45 9.60 8.49
CA ARG A 55 4.58 9.58 7.30
C ARG A 55 3.67 8.37 7.36
N THR A 56 2.38 8.60 7.58
CA THR A 56 1.40 7.52 7.72
C THR A 56 1.16 6.74 6.44
N GLU A 57 1.37 7.35 5.28
CA GLU A 57 1.26 6.68 3.98
C GLU A 57 2.23 5.50 3.83
N ARG A 58 3.40 5.57 4.45
CA ARG A 58 4.36 4.46 4.40
C ARG A 58 3.92 3.24 5.20
N MET A 59 3.12 3.46 6.23
CA MET A 59 2.50 2.38 7.01
C MET A 59 1.49 1.59 6.16
N PHE A 60 0.89 2.20 5.13
CA PHE A 60 -0.10 1.58 4.26
C PHE A 60 0.49 0.70 3.15
N ASN A 61 1.78 0.85 2.83
CA ASN A 61 2.43 0.13 1.73
C ASN A 61 2.79 -1.35 2.05
N ASP A 62 2.52 -1.84 3.25
CA ASP A 62 2.66 -3.27 3.57
C ASP A 62 1.66 -4.11 2.75
N SER A 63 2.13 -5.19 2.14
CA SER A 63 1.33 -6.03 1.25
C SER A 63 0.07 -6.62 1.89
N ARG A 64 0.04 -6.76 3.22
CA ARG A 64 -1.12 -7.25 3.98
C ARG A 64 -2.16 -6.16 4.24
N ARG A 65 -1.73 -4.89 4.23
CA ARG A 65 -2.57 -3.71 4.51
C ARG A 65 -3.09 -3.08 3.25
N LEU A 66 -2.31 -3.10 2.19
CA LEU A 66 -2.63 -2.46 0.92
C LEU A 66 -4.03 -2.83 0.37
N PRO A 67 -4.49 -4.10 0.42
CA PRO A 67 -5.86 -4.42 0.00
C PRO A 67 -6.94 -3.68 0.79
N ILE A 68 -6.76 -3.51 2.12
CA ILE A 68 -7.73 -2.79 2.96
C ILE A 68 -7.72 -1.29 2.64
N VAL A 69 -6.53 -0.73 2.36
CA VAL A 69 -6.39 0.66 1.91
C VAL A 69 -7.06 0.86 0.55
N GLN A 70 -6.91 -0.09 -0.36
CA GLN A 70 -7.60 -0.06 -1.65
C GLN A 70 -9.12 -0.14 -1.49
N ASP A 71 -9.63 -1.00 -0.60
CA ASP A 71 -11.06 -1.05 -0.28
C ASP A 71 -11.56 0.30 0.24
N MET A 72 -10.80 0.96 1.12
CA MET A 72 -11.10 2.30 1.63
C MET A 72 -11.19 3.34 0.50
N ILE A 73 -10.22 3.32 -0.43
CA ILE A 73 -10.15 4.27 -1.55
C ILE A 73 -11.27 4.04 -2.57
N LEU A 74 -11.57 2.77 -2.83
CA LEU A 74 -12.55 2.38 -3.84
C LEU A 74 -14.00 2.36 -3.33
N ALA A 75 -14.20 2.60 -2.04
CA ALA A 75 -15.52 2.69 -1.42
C ALA A 75 -16.37 3.78 -2.08
N ASP A 76 -17.58 3.42 -2.50
CA ASP A 76 -18.53 4.33 -3.13
C ASP A 76 -19.35 5.10 -2.08
N THR A 77 -19.48 4.57 -0.86
CA THR A 77 -20.24 5.16 0.23
C THR A 77 -19.35 5.41 1.47
N PRO A 78 -19.71 6.40 2.30
CA PRO A 78 -19.02 6.64 3.58
C PRO A 78 -19.05 5.43 4.52
N ASP A 79 -20.12 4.63 4.50
CA ASP A 79 -20.26 3.47 5.37
C ASP A 79 -19.31 2.33 4.95
N GLU A 80 -19.16 2.07 3.66
CA GLU A 80 -18.17 1.13 3.14
C GLU A 80 -16.74 1.59 3.50
N ARG A 81 -16.47 2.89 3.39
CA ARG A 81 -15.18 3.46 3.76
C ARG A 81 -14.89 3.29 5.25
N ARG A 82 -15.89 3.58 6.10
CA ARG A 82 -15.76 3.36 7.55
C ARG A 82 -15.49 1.89 7.88
N ALA A 83 -16.14 0.95 7.20
CA ALA A 83 -15.92 -0.47 7.40
C ALA A 83 -14.47 -0.91 7.07
N ALA A 84 -13.83 -0.30 6.06
CA ALA A 84 -12.42 -0.50 5.77
C ALA A 84 -11.52 0.17 6.83
N LEU A 85 -11.85 1.40 7.24
CA LEU A 85 -11.12 2.15 8.27
C LEU A 85 -11.12 1.45 9.63
N GLU A 86 -12.23 0.82 10.02
CA GLU A 86 -12.30 0.03 11.27
C GLU A 86 -11.33 -1.17 11.28
N LYS A 87 -10.99 -1.71 10.09
CA LYS A 87 -9.96 -2.74 9.98
C LYS A 87 -8.54 -2.16 10.07
N LEU A 88 -8.33 -0.92 9.61
CA LEU A 88 -7.04 -0.22 9.66
C LEU A 88 -6.72 0.33 11.04
N LEU A 89 -7.72 0.76 11.80
CA LEU A 89 -7.57 1.37 13.11
C LEU A 89 -6.66 0.57 14.07
N PRO A 90 -6.90 -0.72 14.35
CA PRO A 90 -6.05 -1.48 15.28
C PRO A 90 -4.62 -1.63 14.77
N ILE A 91 -4.44 -1.67 13.46
CA ILE A 91 -3.14 -1.82 12.81
C ILE A 91 -2.32 -0.53 13.00
N GLN A 92 -2.89 0.63 12.65
CA GLN A 92 -2.22 1.91 12.84
C GLN A 92 -1.97 2.25 14.31
N ARG A 93 -2.93 1.93 15.20
CA ARG A 93 -2.74 2.10 16.64
C ARG A 93 -1.54 1.32 17.13
N ALA A 94 -1.35 0.07 16.69
CA ALA A 94 -0.19 -0.74 17.06
C ALA A 94 1.13 -0.12 16.54
N ASP A 95 1.14 0.43 15.30
CA ASP A 95 2.30 1.11 14.74
C ASP A 95 2.69 2.35 15.55
N PHE A 96 1.71 3.23 15.84
CA PHE A 96 1.95 4.42 16.64
C PHE A 96 2.42 4.07 18.05
N LYS A 97 1.79 3.07 18.69
CA LYS A 97 2.22 2.60 19.99
C LYS A 97 3.69 2.18 19.99
N GLY A 98 4.12 1.40 18.99
CA GLY A 98 5.52 0.99 18.86
C GLY A 98 6.47 2.17 18.65
N ILE A 99 6.09 3.18 17.86
CA ILE A 99 6.88 4.39 17.65
C ILE A 99 6.97 5.20 18.97
N PHE A 100 5.87 5.39 19.69
CA PHE A 100 5.84 6.11 20.96
C PHE A 100 6.66 5.40 22.04
N GLN A 101 6.64 4.08 22.11
CA GLN A 101 7.47 3.29 23.00
C GLN A 101 8.96 3.49 22.67
N ALA A 102 9.34 3.45 21.39
CA ALA A 102 10.72 3.68 20.96
C ALA A 102 11.20 5.10 21.30
N MET A 103 10.32 6.08 21.24
CA MET A 103 10.60 7.49 21.48
C MET A 103 10.13 7.98 22.87
N ALA A 104 10.01 7.09 23.85
CA ALA A 104 9.54 7.45 25.20
C ALA A 104 10.23 8.71 25.75
N GLY A 105 9.44 9.71 26.15
CA GLY A 105 9.89 11.02 26.64
C GLY A 105 10.26 12.04 25.56
N LEU A 106 10.24 11.66 24.26
CA LEU A 106 10.61 12.54 23.16
C LEU A 106 9.38 12.81 22.25
N PRO A 107 9.32 13.97 21.56
CA PRO A 107 8.22 14.32 20.69
C PRO A 107 8.19 13.48 19.41
N VAL A 108 6.98 13.20 18.93
CA VAL A 108 6.72 12.49 17.67
C VAL A 108 5.67 13.26 16.88
N THR A 109 6.10 13.93 15.81
CA THR A 109 5.21 14.65 14.90
C THR A 109 4.71 13.72 13.81
N VAL A 110 3.41 13.45 13.80
CA VAL A 110 2.75 12.56 12.85
C VAL A 110 2.06 13.38 11.77
N ARG A 111 2.42 13.12 10.51
CA ARG A 111 1.68 13.66 9.36
C ARG A 111 0.54 12.71 9.03
N LEU A 112 -0.70 13.22 9.06
CA LEU A 112 -1.86 12.49 8.58
C LEU A 112 -1.72 12.18 7.09
N LEU A 113 -2.56 11.29 6.56
CA LEU A 113 -2.52 10.85 5.17
C LEU A 113 -2.49 12.05 4.22
N ASP A 114 -1.38 12.20 3.50
CA ASP A 114 -1.13 13.37 2.65
C ASP A 114 -1.21 13.05 1.14
N PRO A 115 -0.61 11.96 0.60
CA PRO A 115 -0.52 11.77 -0.82
C PRO A 115 -1.88 11.53 -1.48
N PRO A 116 -2.01 11.79 -2.79
CA PRO A 116 -3.19 11.45 -3.54
C PRO A 116 -3.53 9.96 -3.45
N MET A 117 -4.81 9.63 -3.32
CA MET A 117 -5.25 8.26 -3.08
C MET A 117 -4.90 7.29 -4.22
N HIS A 118 -4.77 7.77 -5.46
CA HIS A 118 -4.42 6.91 -6.59
C HIS A 118 -3.01 6.29 -6.48
N GLU A 119 -2.10 6.84 -5.65
CA GLU A 119 -0.77 6.27 -5.43
C GLU A 119 -0.78 4.88 -4.77
N PHE A 120 -1.88 4.53 -4.10
CA PHE A 120 -2.08 3.20 -3.49
C PHE A 120 -2.76 2.20 -4.45
N LEU A 121 -3.17 2.65 -5.62
CA LEU A 121 -3.83 1.82 -6.62
C LEU A 121 -2.81 1.34 -7.67
N PRO A 122 -3.10 0.24 -8.37
CA PRO A 122 -2.31 -0.16 -9.52
C PRO A 122 -2.27 0.97 -10.57
N THR A 123 -1.14 1.12 -11.26
CA THR A 123 -1.01 2.13 -12.32
C THR A 123 -1.94 1.82 -13.49
N ALA A 124 -2.37 2.86 -14.23
CA ALA A 124 -3.18 2.68 -15.42
C ALA A 124 -2.52 1.74 -16.44
N SER A 125 -1.21 1.90 -16.69
CA SER A 125 -0.45 1.05 -17.61
C SER A 125 -0.41 -0.42 -17.16
N GLN A 126 -0.33 -0.67 -15.86
CA GLN A 126 -0.38 -2.03 -15.31
C GLN A 126 -1.76 -2.67 -15.53
N LEU A 127 -2.83 -1.92 -15.26
CA LEU A 127 -4.21 -2.39 -15.49
C LEU A 127 -4.49 -2.61 -16.98
N GLU A 128 -4.04 -1.71 -17.85
CA GLU A 128 -4.16 -1.87 -19.32
C GLU A 128 -3.44 -3.13 -19.81
N PHE A 129 -2.25 -3.41 -19.27
CA PHE A 129 -1.53 -4.64 -19.57
C PHE A 129 -2.30 -5.88 -19.12
N GLU A 130 -2.81 -5.91 -17.88
CA GLU A 130 -3.61 -7.03 -17.35
C GLU A 130 -4.91 -7.24 -18.14
N ILE A 131 -5.60 -6.15 -18.49
CA ILE A 131 -6.78 -6.18 -19.36
C ILE A 131 -6.44 -6.78 -20.74
N GLY A 132 -5.28 -6.35 -21.31
CA GLY A 132 -4.78 -6.91 -22.56
C GLY A 132 -4.54 -8.43 -22.48
N GLN A 133 -3.93 -8.90 -21.39
CA GLN A 133 -3.71 -10.33 -21.15
C GLN A 133 -5.04 -11.11 -21.05
N LEU A 134 -6.01 -10.62 -20.30
CA LEU A 134 -7.32 -11.25 -20.16
C LEU A 134 -8.07 -11.30 -21.49
N ARG A 135 -8.06 -10.23 -22.27
CA ARG A 135 -8.67 -10.18 -23.62
C ARG A 135 -7.96 -11.14 -24.59
N ASN A 136 -6.63 -11.26 -24.50
CA ASN A 136 -5.87 -12.23 -25.30
C ASN A 136 -6.26 -13.68 -24.94
N LEU A 137 -6.39 -13.97 -23.64
CA LEU A 137 -6.85 -15.27 -23.16
C LEU A 137 -8.25 -15.61 -23.69
N GLN A 138 -9.18 -14.66 -23.64
CA GLN A 138 -10.53 -14.85 -24.20
C GLN A 138 -10.51 -15.13 -25.71
N ARG A 139 -9.67 -14.39 -26.46
CA ARG A 139 -9.49 -14.62 -27.91
C ARG A 139 -8.89 -15.99 -28.19
N ALA A 140 -7.83 -16.36 -27.48
CA ALA A 140 -7.21 -17.68 -27.62
C ALA A 140 -8.20 -18.81 -27.31
N ALA A 141 -9.01 -18.69 -26.27
CA ALA A 141 -10.04 -19.66 -25.92
C ALA A 141 -11.09 -19.82 -27.01
N ARG A 142 -11.49 -18.74 -27.69
CA ARG A 142 -12.41 -18.80 -28.86
C ARG A 142 -11.74 -19.50 -30.06
N SER A 143 -10.51 -19.10 -30.39
CA SER A 143 -9.76 -19.69 -31.50
C SER A 143 -9.56 -21.21 -31.33
N VAL A 144 -9.23 -21.68 -30.12
CA VAL A 144 -9.10 -23.12 -29.82
C VAL A 144 -10.46 -23.85 -29.97
N ALA A 145 -11.57 -23.19 -29.63
CA ALA A 145 -12.90 -23.77 -29.81
C ALA A 145 -13.24 -24.00 -31.29
N GLU A 146 -12.74 -23.16 -32.20
CA GLU A 146 -12.98 -23.25 -33.66
C GLU A 146 -11.94 -24.10 -34.36
N LEU A 147 -10.82 -24.42 -33.72
CA LEU A 147 -9.67 -25.12 -34.31
C LEU A 147 -10.00 -26.47 -34.94
N PRO A 148 -10.84 -27.37 -34.36
CA PRO A 148 -11.12 -28.66 -34.95
C PRO A 148 -11.85 -28.58 -36.31
N GLU A 149 -12.75 -27.64 -36.44
CA GLU A 149 -13.46 -27.43 -37.72
C GLU A 149 -12.48 -26.86 -38.77
N THR A 150 -11.61 -25.97 -38.37
CA THR A 150 -10.57 -25.42 -39.26
C THR A 150 -9.55 -26.47 -39.69
N LEU A 151 -9.14 -27.36 -38.78
CA LEU A 151 -8.20 -28.43 -39.10
C LEU A 151 -8.80 -29.49 -40.05
N LYS A 152 -10.10 -29.79 -39.95
CA LYS A 152 -10.83 -30.67 -40.90
C LYS A 152 -10.82 -30.11 -42.32
N LEU A 153 -10.74 -28.82 -42.50
CA LEU A 153 -10.61 -28.16 -43.80
C LEU A 153 -9.22 -28.40 -44.44
N LEU A 154 -8.18 -28.55 -43.58
CA LEU A 154 -6.80 -28.79 -44.02
C LEU A 154 -6.54 -30.27 -44.25
N ASP A 155 -7.02 -31.12 -43.35
CA ASP A 155 -6.88 -32.57 -43.41
C ASP A 155 -8.16 -33.26 -42.92
N PRO A 156 -9.03 -33.77 -43.84
CA PRO A 156 -10.24 -34.47 -43.49
C PRO A 156 -10.01 -35.77 -42.71
N GLU A 157 -8.81 -36.36 -42.81
CA GLU A 157 -8.46 -37.64 -42.18
C GLU A 157 -7.53 -37.45 -40.97
N LEU A 158 -7.72 -36.38 -40.21
CA LEU A 158 -6.96 -36.11 -38.98
C LEU A 158 -6.86 -37.33 -38.05
N PRO A 159 -5.68 -37.67 -37.53
CA PRO A 159 -5.49 -38.77 -36.59
C PRO A 159 -6.39 -38.64 -35.38
N ARG A 160 -7.02 -39.76 -34.96
CA ARG A 160 -7.98 -39.78 -33.83
C ARG A 160 -7.42 -39.21 -32.54
N ASP A 161 -6.13 -39.45 -32.27
CA ASP A 161 -5.45 -38.94 -31.07
C ASP A 161 -5.40 -37.40 -31.01
N TYR A 162 -5.27 -36.76 -32.20
CA TYR A 162 -5.32 -35.29 -32.28
C TYR A 162 -6.72 -34.77 -31.99
N VAL A 163 -7.75 -35.42 -32.56
CA VAL A 163 -9.15 -35.05 -32.35
C VAL A 163 -9.53 -35.19 -30.88
N GLU A 164 -9.10 -36.27 -30.23
CA GLU A 164 -9.35 -36.53 -28.82
C GLU A 164 -8.64 -35.50 -27.92
N SER A 165 -7.38 -35.19 -28.22
CA SER A 165 -6.59 -34.18 -27.46
C SER A 165 -7.19 -32.78 -27.59
N LEU A 166 -7.64 -32.39 -28.78
CA LEU A 166 -8.34 -31.14 -29.00
C LEU A 166 -9.68 -31.10 -28.25
N GLY A 167 -10.42 -32.23 -28.24
CA GLY A 167 -11.66 -32.34 -27.50
C GLY A 167 -11.48 -32.16 -26.00
N LYS A 168 -10.43 -32.73 -25.41
CA LYS A 168 -10.07 -32.53 -23.99
C LYS A 168 -9.72 -31.07 -23.72
N LEU A 169 -8.95 -30.41 -24.57
CA LEU A 169 -8.60 -29.00 -24.44
C LEU A 169 -9.84 -28.11 -24.55
N GLN A 170 -10.74 -28.40 -25.53
CA GLN A 170 -12.02 -27.68 -25.68
C GLN A 170 -12.89 -27.83 -24.44
N ALA A 171 -13.03 -29.05 -23.90
CA ALA A 171 -13.80 -29.28 -22.67
C ALA A 171 -13.26 -28.50 -21.49
N SER A 172 -11.94 -28.47 -21.32
CA SER A 172 -11.26 -27.67 -20.27
C SER A 172 -11.52 -26.17 -20.42
N LEU A 173 -11.45 -25.65 -21.65
CA LEU A 173 -11.72 -24.24 -21.95
C LEU A 173 -13.21 -23.90 -21.83
N ALA A 174 -14.11 -24.82 -22.14
CA ALA A 174 -15.55 -24.65 -21.93
C ALA A 174 -15.88 -24.48 -20.44
N LEU A 175 -15.35 -25.36 -19.58
CA LEU A 175 -15.46 -25.21 -18.11
C LEU A 175 -14.94 -23.86 -17.61
N TYR A 176 -13.82 -23.39 -18.15
CA TYR A 176 -13.28 -22.07 -17.81
C TYR A 176 -14.21 -20.94 -18.25
N ARG A 177 -14.81 -21.02 -19.43
CA ARG A 177 -15.80 -20.05 -19.93
C ARG A 177 -17.10 -20.06 -19.12
N GLU A 178 -17.60 -21.23 -18.76
CA GLU A 178 -18.82 -21.39 -17.93
C GLU A 178 -18.63 -20.83 -16.52
N SER A 179 -17.41 -20.86 -15.97
CA SER A 179 -17.10 -20.28 -14.66
C SER A 179 -17.26 -18.75 -14.61
N ARG A 180 -17.40 -18.08 -15.75
CA ARG A 180 -17.41 -16.60 -15.91
C ARG A 180 -16.26 -15.87 -15.20
N SER A 181 -15.26 -16.59 -14.74
CA SER A 181 -14.18 -16.03 -13.93
C SER A 181 -13.33 -15.01 -14.69
N ALA A 182 -13.12 -15.25 -16.00
CA ALA A 182 -12.36 -14.33 -16.85
C ALA A 182 -13.15 -13.04 -17.15
N ASP A 183 -14.44 -13.16 -17.43
CA ASP A 183 -15.29 -12.01 -17.72
C ASP A 183 -15.43 -11.13 -16.47
N ALA A 184 -15.72 -11.73 -15.32
CA ALA A 184 -15.78 -11.01 -14.05
C ALA A 184 -14.43 -10.40 -13.64
N ALA A 185 -13.30 -11.05 -13.97
CA ALA A 185 -11.99 -10.50 -13.74
C ALA A 185 -11.69 -9.30 -14.65
N LEU A 186 -12.12 -9.37 -15.93
CA LEU A 186 -11.99 -8.30 -16.90
C LEU A 186 -12.84 -7.08 -16.49
N GLU A 187 -14.12 -7.31 -16.16
CA GLU A 187 -15.04 -6.25 -15.70
C GLU A 187 -14.51 -5.53 -14.47
N ARG A 188 -13.98 -6.27 -13.48
CA ARG A 188 -13.37 -5.67 -12.27
C ARG A 188 -12.17 -4.79 -12.62
N ARG A 189 -11.30 -5.23 -13.52
CA ARG A 189 -10.12 -4.46 -13.91
C ARG A 189 -10.46 -3.22 -14.73
N GLU A 190 -11.44 -3.34 -15.61
CA GLU A 190 -11.94 -2.19 -16.37
C GLU A 190 -12.64 -1.16 -15.48
N ALA A 191 -13.39 -1.60 -14.47
CA ALA A 191 -13.98 -0.72 -13.48
C ALA A 191 -12.92 -0.04 -12.63
N LEU A 192 -11.88 -0.78 -12.22
CA LEU A 192 -10.75 -0.23 -11.47
C LEU A 192 -9.98 0.79 -12.31
N LEU A 193 -9.72 0.50 -13.59
CA LEU A 193 -9.03 1.43 -14.50
C LEU A 193 -9.82 2.74 -14.65
N ARG A 194 -11.15 2.67 -14.80
CA ARG A 194 -11.99 3.87 -14.82
C ARG A 194 -11.87 4.69 -13.54
N LYS A 195 -11.89 4.04 -12.35
CA LYS A 195 -11.70 4.73 -11.06
C LYS A 195 -10.30 5.36 -10.95
N VAL A 196 -9.26 4.64 -11.39
CA VAL A 196 -7.88 5.17 -11.40
C VAL A 196 -7.79 6.42 -12.28
N HIS A 197 -8.38 6.41 -13.48
CA HIS A 197 -8.38 7.61 -14.34
C HIS A 197 -9.11 8.80 -13.72
N VAL A 198 -10.20 8.57 -13.01
CA VAL A 198 -10.94 9.65 -12.30
C VAL A 198 -10.14 10.20 -11.13
N LEU A 199 -9.40 9.35 -10.41
CA LEU A 199 -8.60 9.74 -9.25
C LEU A 199 -7.20 10.27 -9.62
N SER A 200 -6.75 10.02 -10.85
CA SER A 200 -5.43 10.47 -11.31
C SER A 200 -5.40 11.98 -11.48
N GLU A 201 -4.37 12.59 -10.92
CA GLU A 201 -4.16 14.02 -10.94
C GLU A 201 -3.14 14.40 -12.01
N VAL A 202 -3.39 15.49 -12.75
CA VAL A 202 -2.43 16.04 -13.72
C VAL A 202 -1.16 16.52 -13.02
N ASN A 203 -1.32 17.10 -11.82
CA ASN A 203 -0.22 17.49 -10.96
C ASN A 203 -0.47 16.97 -9.53
N PRO A 204 0.20 15.87 -9.12
CA PRO A 204 0.04 15.32 -7.79
C PRO A 204 0.35 16.28 -6.63
N MET A 205 1.21 17.27 -6.87
CA MET A 205 1.57 18.28 -5.87
C MET A 205 0.41 19.24 -5.56
N LEU A 206 -0.45 19.50 -6.52
CA LEU A 206 -1.60 20.41 -6.42
C LEU A 206 -2.94 19.67 -6.32
N GLY A 207 -2.92 18.36 -6.39
CA GLY A 207 -4.10 17.50 -6.46
C GLY A 207 -4.90 17.40 -5.16
N HIS A 208 -5.81 16.42 -5.13
CA HIS A 208 -6.69 16.13 -4.00
C HIS A 208 -5.93 15.37 -2.90
N ARG A 209 -5.18 16.12 -2.09
CA ARG A 209 -4.32 15.62 -1.03
C ARG A 209 -4.35 16.53 0.21
N GLY A 210 -3.75 16.07 1.31
CA GLY A 210 -3.61 16.82 2.56
C GLY A 210 -4.96 17.34 3.05
N VAL A 211 -5.07 18.62 3.38
CA VAL A 211 -6.28 19.23 3.91
C VAL A 211 -7.51 19.05 3.00
N ARG A 212 -7.33 19.04 1.67
CA ARG A 212 -8.43 18.82 0.72
C ARG A 212 -9.00 17.40 0.86
N LEU A 213 -8.12 16.42 1.04
CA LEU A 213 -8.52 15.04 1.32
C LEU A 213 -9.30 14.94 2.63
N GLY A 214 -8.82 15.58 3.70
CA GLY A 214 -9.49 15.58 4.99
C GLY A 214 -10.84 16.29 5.01
N LEU A 215 -11.03 17.30 4.15
CA LEU A 215 -12.34 17.96 3.99
C LEU A 215 -13.34 17.09 3.23
N SER A 216 -12.89 16.34 2.24
CA SER A 216 -13.75 15.46 1.43
C SER A 216 -14.06 14.13 2.09
N PHE A 217 -13.11 13.59 2.86
CA PHE A 217 -13.18 12.30 3.53
C PHE A 217 -12.71 12.41 4.99
N PRO A 218 -13.44 13.16 5.83
CA PRO A 218 -13.05 13.44 7.22
C PRO A 218 -12.87 12.17 8.05
N GLU A 219 -13.62 11.12 7.75
CA GLU A 219 -13.56 9.82 8.43
C GLU A 219 -12.16 9.18 8.39
N ILE A 220 -11.36 9.47 7.37
CA ILE A 220 -9.97 8.98 7.27
C ILE A 220 -9.12 9.62 8.37
N TYR A 221 -9.21 10.93 8.51
CA TYR A 221 -8.45 11.66 9.52
C TYR A 221 -8.97 11.39 10.93
N GLU A 222 -10.28 11.26 11.11
CA GLU A 222 -10.89 10.86 12.39
C GLU A 222 -10.31 9.52 12.86
N MET A 223 -10.23 8.53 11.97
CA MET A 223 -9.65 7.23 12.29
C MET A 223 -8.17 7.35 12.66
N GLN A 224 -7.37 8.12 11.91
CA GLN A 224 -5.93 8.29 12.19
C GLN A 224 -5.69 9.02 13.51
N ILE A 225 -6.40 10.12 13.78
CA ILE A 225 -6.32 10.85 15.04
C ILE A 225 -6.73 9.95 16.21
N ARG A 226 -7.79 9.17 16.04
CA ARG A 226 -8.21 8.18 17.03
C ARG A 226 -7.13 7.14 17.30
N ALA A 227 -6.49 6.61 16.26
CA ALA A 227 -5.40 5.63 16.39
C ALA A 227 -4.20 6.22 17.16
N ILE A 228 -3.82 7.48 16.87
CA ILE A 228 -2.75 8.20 17.55
C ILE A 228 -3.07 8.38 19.04
N LEU A 229 -4.26 8.90 19.35
CA LEU A 229 -4.67 9.19 20.72
C LEU A 229 -4.87 7.90 21.55
N GLU A 230 -5.46 6.86 20.97
CA GLU A 230 -5.59 5.56 21.64
C GLU A 230 -4.21 4.94 21.93
N ALA A 231 -3.27 5.00 20.98
CA ALA A 231 -1.89 4.53 21.18
C ALA A 231 -1.18 5.31 22.30
N ALA A 232 -1.32 6.64 22.32
CA ALA A 232 -0.75 7.48 23.38
C ALA A 232 -1.34 7.15 24.75
N ALA A 233 -2.68 6.98 24.82
CA ALA A 233 -3.36 6.60 26.06
C ALA A 233 -2.93 5.21 26.58
N GLU A 234 -2.73 4.24 25.68
CA GLU A 234 -2.19 2.91 26.04
C GLU A 234 -0.78 3.03 26.62
N CYS A 235 0.13 3.78 25.95
CA CYS A 235 1.48 4.02 26.46
C CYS A 235 1.46 4.68 27.84
N THR A 236 0.62 5.70 28.02
CA THR A 236 0.48 6.39 29.32
C THR A 236 0.00 5.46 30.43
N LYS A 237 -0.93 4.54 30.14
CA LYS A 237 -1.37 3.52 31.10
C LYS A 237 -0.24 2.53 31.48
N GLU A 238 0.71 2.32 30.57
CA GLU A 238 1.92 1.51 30.81
C GLU A 238 3.03 2.29 31.52
N GLY A 239 2.77 3.55 31.88
CA GLY A 239 3.75 4.42 32.57
C GLY A 239 4.79 5.05 31.63
N ILE A 240 4.55 5.01 30.32
CA ILE A 240 5.44 5.58 29.31
C ILE A 240 4.99 7.00 29.00
N VAL A 241 5.90 7.95 29.16
CA VAL A 241 5.67 9.36 28.79
C VAL A 241 5.76 9.50 27.29
N VAL A 242 4.76 10.11 26.67
CA VAL A 242 4.69 10.30 25.22
C VAL A 242 4.23 11.72 24.87
N HIS A 243 4.77 12.26 23.79
CA HIS A 243 4.46 13.61 23.29
C HIS A 243 4.06 13.51 21.80
N PRO A 244 2.82 13.06 21.50
CA PRO A 244 2.32 13.04 20.14
C PRO A 244 2.00 14.46 19.65
N GLU A 245 2.44 14.76 18.42
CA GLU A 245 2.14 15.98 17.69
C GLU A 245 1.49 15.60 16.34
N ILE A 246 0.55 16.41 15.83
CA ILE A 246 -0.19 16.16 14.57
C ILE A 246 -0.09 17.41 13.70
#